data_7d3f486bbf80e0d874a615f6e888034e
#
_entry.id   7d3f486bbf80e0d874a615f6e888034e
#
_cell.length_a   1.000
_cell.length_b   1.000
_cell.length_c   1.000
_cell.angle_alpha   90.00
_cell.angle_beta   90.00
_cell.angle_gamma   90.00
#
_symmetry.space_group_name_H-M   'P 1'
#
loop_
_entity.id
_entity.type
_entity.pdbx_description
1 polymer ?
#
loop_
_entity_poly.entity_id
_entity_poly.type
_entity_poly.pdbx_seq_one_letter_code
_entity_poly.pdbx_strand_id
1 'polypeptide(L)'
;TATSTVTLTERYLTPKDFQVNLELCKADFEQDWLAIEQGFSSFDEVPKSFANYLIGHVASKVASKMEQTIWTGADGNAGEFDGLVVLALADADVIDVAGVSAGAGGIDASNIIAELGKVVDAIPATIYGNEGLSIYISQADARSYVRAQATLGYKDLYHVGQTEMDFEGIKLFVANGLVSGTIVAGEKDNLMFGTSLQSDMNEVRILDLANVDGSQNVRVIMRFSATVNYAIGAELVLYQLSA
;
A
#
# COMPACT_ATOMS: atom_id res chain seq x y z
N THR A 1 -35.68 -35.06 0.78
CA THR A 1 -34.53 -34.83 -0.08
C THR A 1 -33.94 -33.47 0.29
N ALA A 2 -32.89 -33.49 1.10
CA ALA A 2 -32.12 -32.27 1.37
C ALA A 2 -31.27 -31.98 0.12
N THR A 3 -31.64 -31.00 -0.66
CA THR A 3 -30.82 -30.43 -1.72
C THR A 3 -30.03 -29.28 -1.13
N SER A 4 -28.93 -29.58 -0.43
CA SER A 4 -27.96 -28.57 -0.11
C SER A 4 -26.92 -28.54 -1.23
N THR A 5 -27.00 -27.55 -2.08
CA THR A 5 -25.99 -27.32 -3.10
C THR A 5 -24.88 -26.53 -2.46
N VAL A 6 -23.75 -27.17 -2.13
CA VAL A 6 -22.52 -26.47 -1.73
C VAL A 6 -21.77 -26.12 -3.00
N THR A 7 -21.72 -24.84 -3.33
CA THR A 7 -20.90 -24.34 -4.44
C THR A 7 -19.53 -24.00 -3.89
N LEU A 8 -18.52 -24.71 -4.34
CA LEU A 8 -17.13 -24.40 -4.04
C LEU A 8 -16.60 -23.50 -5.16
N THR A 9 -16.18 -22.30 -4.80
CA THR A 9 -15.48 -21.39 -5.69
C THR A 9 -14.03 -21.29 -5.26
N GLU A 10 -13.14 -21.16 -6.21
CA GLU A 10 -11.70 -21.01 -5.95
C GLU A 10 -11.18 -19.73 -6.57
N ARG A 11 -10.22 -19.11 -5.89
CA ARG A 11 -9.48 -17.96 -6.40
C ARG A 11 -8.01 -18.29 -6.45
N TYR A 12 -7.34 -17.88 -7.51
CA TYR A 12 -5.92 -18.13 -7.72
C TYR A 12 -5.10 -16.87 -7.43
N LEU A 13 -3.97 -17.07 -6.76
CA LEU A 13 -2.91 -16.09 -6.66
C LEU A 13 -1.86 -16.42 -7.73
N THR A 14 -1.69 -15.56 -8.71
CA THR A 14 -0.70 -15.74 -9.78
C THR A 14 0.38 -14.67 -9.63
N PRO A 15 1.48 -14.97 -8.91
CA PRO A 15 2.55 -14.01 -8.71
C PRO A 15 3.18 -13.59 -10.03
N LYS A 16 3.45 -12.29 -10.17
CA LYS A 16 4.22 -11.73 -11.28
C LYS A 16 5.64 -11.46 -10.86
N ASP A 17 6.57 -11.74 -11.76
CA ASP A 17 7.99 -11.53 -11.53
C ASP A 17 8.37 -10.08 -11.80
N PHE A 18 9.07 -9.48 -10.84
CA PHE A 18 9.59 -8.12 -10.90
C PHE A 18 11.11 -8.13 -10.86
N GLN A 19 11.69 -7.27 -11.66
CA GLN A 19 13.11 -6.99 -11.63
C GLN A 19 13.33 -5.49 -11.48
N VAL A 20 14.01 -5.10 -10.43
CA VAL A 20 14.58 -3.76 -10.29
C VAL A 20 16.00 -3.81 -10.76
N ASN A 21 16.34 -3.01 -11.76
CA ASN A 21 17.69 -2.86 -12.28
C ASN A 21 17.98 -1.37 -12.40
N LEU A 22 18.61 -0.83 -11.39
CA LEU A 22 18.85 0.60 -11.25
C LEU A 22 20.36 0.87 -11.30
N GLU A 23 20.76 1.74 -12.20
CA GLU A 23 22.12 2.22 -12.30
C GLU A 23 22.20 3.63 -11.67
N LEU A 24 23.12 3.79 -10.73
CA LEU A 24 23.29 5.00 -9.94
C LEU A 24 24.73 5.47 -10.05
N CYS A 25 24.94 6.77 -10.27
CA CYS A 25 26.25 7.37 -10.22
C CYS A 25 26.68 7.57 -8.74
N LYS A 26 27.86 7.08 -8.37
CA LYS A 26 28.37 7.25 -6.99
C LYS A 26 28.48 8.71 -6.60
N ALA A 27 28.91 9.57 -7.52
CA ALA A 27 29.14 10.99 -7.25
C ALA A 27 27.88 11.74 -6.83
N ASP A 28 26.69 11.33 -7.32
CA ASP A 28 25.42 11.97 -6.99
C ASP A 28 24.98 11.70 -5.53
N PHE A 29 25.41 10.57 -4.98
CA PHE A 29 25.07 10.15 -3.61
C PHE A 29 26.19 10.38 -2.61
N GLU A 30 27.39 10.67 -3.08
CA GLU A 30 28.57 10.86 -2.23
C GLU A 30 28.38 12.03 -1.28
N GLN A 31 27.78 13.12 -1.72
CA GLN A 31 27.53 14.31 -0.89
C GLN A 31 26.51 14.06 0.22
N ASP A 32 25.43 13.35 -0.09
CA ASP A 32 24.40 13.02 0.89
C ASP A 32 24.92 12.01 1.92
N TRP A 33 25.71 11.06 1.48
CA TRP A 33 26.31 10.07 2.36
C TRP A 33 27.43 10.69 3.22
N LEU A 34 28.29 11.55 2.66
CA LEU A 34 29.33 12.26 3.40
C LEU A 34 28.76 13.20 4.47
N ALA A 35 27.54 13.72 4.28
CA ALA A 35 26.84 14.47 5.30
C ALA A 35 26.48 13.63 6.53
N ILE A 36 26.32 12.31 6.35
CA ILE A 36 26.00 11.36 7.41
C ILE A 36 27.26 10.79 8.07
N GLU A 37 28.29 10.49 7.26
CA GLU A 37 29.58 9.95 7.73
C GLU A 37 30.74 10.85 7.29
N GLN A 38 31.27 11.63 8.21
CA GLN A 38 32.46 12.47 7.93
C GLN A 38 33.73 11.63 7.80
N GLY A 39 34.46 11.74 6.70
CA GLY A 39 35.86 11.32 6.62
C GLY A 39 36.21 10.20 5.66
N PHE A 40 35.57 10.13 4.48
CA PHE A 40 35.90 9.16 3.46
C PHE A 40 36.68 9.77 2.28
N SER A 41 37.66 9.01 1.74
CA SER A 41 38.42 9.40 0.55
C SER A 41 37.80 8.76 -0.71
N SER A 42 37.68 9.53 -1.79
CA SER A 42 37.19 9.07 -3.09
C SER A 42 38.04 7.96 -3.76
N PHE A 43 39.20 7.66 -3.18
CA PHE A 43 40.10 6.59 -3.67
C PHE A 43 39.95 5.27 -2.93
N ASP A 44 39.13 5.22 -1.87
CA ASP A 44 38.92 3.98 -1.14
C ASP A 44 37.83 3.13 -1.82
N GLU A 45 37.89 1.80 -1.61
CA GLU A 45 36.82 0.91 -2.04
C GLU A 45 35.50 1.32 -1.39
N VAL A 46 34.37 1.08 -2.09
CA VAL A 46 33.04 1.42 -1.59
C VAL A 46 32.85 0.84 -0.19
N PRO A 47 32.72 1.68 0.85
CA PRO A 47 32.54 1.16 2.19
C PRO A 47 31.23 0.36 2.29
N LYS A 48 31.20 -0.61 3.16
CA LYS A 48 29.98 -1.38 3.43
C LYS A 48 28.81 -0.49 3.89
N SER A 49 29.12 0.61 4.56
CA SER A 49 28.13 1.61 4.98
C SER A 49 27.46 2.32 3.81
N PHE A 50 28.23 2.69 2.78
CA PHE A 50 27.68 3.30 1.56
C PHE A 50 26.82 2.32 0.78
N ALA A 51 27.24 1.05 0.65
CA ALA A 51 26.43 0.01 0.05
C ALA A 51 25.10 -0.18 0.79
N ASN A 52 25.14 -0.23 2.13
CA ASN A 52 23.94 -0.32 2.95
C ASN A 52 23.03 0.90 2.81
N TYR A 53 23.59 2.10 2.69
CA TYR A 53 22.83 3.32 2.44
C TYR A 53 22.09 3.24 1.10
N LEU A 54 22.77 2.85 0.03
CA LEU A 54 22.15 2.70 -1.30
C LEU A 54 21.07 1.62 -1.29
N ILE A 55 21.31 0.47 -0.66
CA ILE A 55 20.30 -0.58 -0.49
C ILE A 55 19.08 -0.02 0.23
N GLY A 56 19.27 0.66 1.34
CA GLY A 56 18.18 1.27 2.11
C GLY A 56 17.37 2.28 1.30
N HIS A 57 18.06 3.13 0.54
CA HIS A 57 17.40 4.12 -0.33
C HIS A 57 16.56 3.44 -1.43
N VAL A 58 17.12 2.49 -2.14
CA VAL A 58 16.42 1.76 -3.21
C VAL A 58 15.26 0.93 -2.63
N ALA A 59 15.50 0.21 -1.53
CA ALA A 59 14.47 -0.59 -0.86
C ALA A 59 13.28 0.27 -0.40
N SER A 60 13.53 1.46 0.13
CA SER A 60 12.47 2.42 0.51
C SER A 60 11.62 2.85 -0.70
N LYS A 61 12.25 3.13 -1.84
CA LYS A 61 11.54 3.49 -3.08
C LYS A 61 10.71 2.33 -3.63
N VAL A 62 11.30 1.12 -3.62
CA VAL A 62 10.59 -0.10 -4.04
C VAL A 62 9.41 -0.39 -3.11
N ALA A 63 9.61 -0.30 -1.80
CA ALA A 63 8.53 -0.51 -0.83
C ALA A 63 7.38 0.48 -1.02
N SER A 64 7.68 1.76 -1.24
CA SER A 64 6.66 2.78 -1.51
C SER A 64 5.88 2.51 -2.80
N LYS A 65 6.59 2.08 -3.87
CA LYS A 65 5.93 1.72 -5.13
C LYS A 65 5.10 0.44 -4.99
N MET A 66 5.60 -0.52 -4.21
CA MET A 66 4.89 -1.77 -3.92
C MET A 66 3.61 -1.52 -3.14
N GLU A 67 3.65 -0.68 -2.11
CA GLU A 67 2.47 -0.28 -1.34
C GLU A 67 1.41 0.35 -2.26
N GLN A 68 1.82 1.23 -3.17
CA GLN A 68 0.90 1.80 -4.16
C GLN A 68 0.33 0.72 -5.09
N THR A 69 1.16 -0.21 -5.58
CA THR A 69 0.73 -1.27 -6.49
C THR A 69 -0.24 -2.24 -5.82
N ILE A 70 -0.01 -2.61 -4.54
CA ILE A 70 -0.92 -3.47 -3.75
C ILE A 70 -2.34 -2.92 -3.75
N TRP A 71 -2.51 -1.61 -3.63
CA TRP A 71 -3.83 -1.00 -3.56
C TRP A 71 -4.40 -0.62 -4.92
N THR A 72 -3.65 0.12 -5.73
CA THR A 72 -4.16 0.78 -6.94
C THR A 72 -3.39 0.45 -8.21
N GLY A 73 -2.47 -0.53 -8.16
CA GLY A 73 -1.73 -0.96 -9.34
C GLY A 73 -2.63 -1.48 -10.44
N ALA A 74 -2.17 -1.38 -11.67
CA ALA A 74 -2.83 -1.93 -12.86
C ALA A 74 -1.83 -2.69 -13.72
N ASP A 75 -2.18 -3.92 -14.12
CA ASP A 75 -1.32 -4.82 -14.91
C ASP A 75 -0.85 -4.23 -16.23
N GLY A 76 -1.58 -3.27 -16.80
CA GLY A 76 -1.17 -2.56 -18.02
C GLY A 76 0.01 -1.62 -17.83
N ASN A 77 0.42 -1.31 -16.60
CA ASN A 77 1.52 -0.42 -16.31
C ASN A 77 2.81 -1.21 -16.06
N ALA A 78 3.94 -0.66 -16.51
CA ALA A 78 5.24 -1.30 -16.29
C ALA A 78 5.59 -1.37 -14.80
N GLY A 79 5.89 -2.57 -14.31
CA GLY A 79 6.27 -2.80 -12.92
C GLY A 79 5.09 -2.79 -11.93
N GLU A 80 3.88 -3.03 -12.40
CA GLU A 80 2.67 -3.15 -11.59
C GLU A 80 1.94 -4.49 -11.86
N PHE A 81 1.09 -4.86 -10.93
CA PHE A 81 0.08 -5.90 -11.05
C PHE A 81 -1.28 -5.30 -10.65
N ASP A 82 -2.37 -6.00 -10.93
CA ASP A 82 -3.70 -5.53 -10.53
C ASP A 82 -3.82 -5.51 -9.01
N GLY A 83 -3.96 -4.30 -8.48
CA GLY A 83 -4.13 -4.05 -7.05
C GLY A 83 -5.53 -4.39 -6.56
N LEU A 84 -5.70 -4.40 -5.24
CA LEU A 84 -6.96 -4.77 -4.59
C LEU A 84 -8.16 -3.95 -5.08
N VAL A 85 -7.99 -2.65 -5.32
CA VAL A 85 -9.06 -1.77 -5.82
C VAL A 85 -9.44 -2.13 -7.26
N VAL A 86 -8.47 -2.41 -8.12
CA VAL A 86 -8.72 -2.80 -9.52
C VAL A 86 -9.43 -4.14 -9.58
N LEU A 87 -8.98 -5.11 -8.79
CA LEU A 87 -9.63 -6.42 -8.68
C LEU A 87 -11.06 -6.31 -8.13
N ALA A 88 -11.27 -5.50 -7.11
CA ALA A 88 -12.58 -5.27 -6.51
C ALA A 88 -13.57 -4.62 -7.49
N LEU A 89 -13.11 -3.66 -8.30
CA LEU A 89 -13.94 -3.03 -9.33
C LEU A 89 -14.37 -3.98 -10.46
N ALA A 90 -13.57 -5.00 -10.72
CA ALA A 90 -13.87 -5.99 -11.76
C ALA A 90 -14.82 -7.11 -11.27
N ASP A 91 -15.04 -7.21 -9.97
CA ASP A 91 -15.79 -8.28 -9.34
C ASP A 91 -17.17 -7.80 -8.88
N ALA A 92 -18.21 -8.36 -9.48
CA ALA A 92 -19.61 -8.02 -9.17
C ALA A 92 -20.07 -8.50 -7.77
N ASP A 93 -19.32 -9.39 -7.12
CA ASP A 93 -19.64 -9.85 -5.77
C ASP A 93 -19.19 -8.86 -4.69
N VAL A 94 -18.29 -7.93 -5.03
CA VAL A 94 -17.84 -6.87 -4.10
C VAL A 94 -18.95 -5.83 -3.91
N ILE A 95 -19.10 -5.39 -2.68
CA ILE A 95 -20.11 -4.39 -2.33
C ILE A 95 -19.56 -3.01 -2.68
N ASP A 96 -20.10 -2.41 -3.75
CA ASP A 96 -19.72 -1.08 -4.20
C ASP A 96 -20.59 -0.01 -3.55
N VAL A 97 -19.94 1.00 -2.95
CA VAL A 97 -20.58 2.12 -2.28
C VAL A 97 -20.25 3.41 -3.02
N ALA A 98 -21.24 4.00 -3.63
CA ALA A 98 -21.09 5.28 -4.32
C ALA A 98 -20.90 6.43 -3.30
N GLY A 99 -19.75 7.08 -3.41
CA GLY A 99 -19.37 8.20 -2.58
C GLY A 99 -19.90 9.55 -3.04
N VAL A 100 -19.47 10.58 -2.35
CA VAL A 100 -19.71 11.96 -2.76
C VAL A 100 -19.12 12.21 -4.15
N SER A 101 -19.73 13.14 -4.93
CA SER A 101 -19.20 13.46 -6.25
C SER A 101 -17.79 14.08 -6.17
N ALA A 102 -16.90 13.57 -7.00
CA ALA A 102 -15.56 14.14 -7.16
C ALA A 102 -15.60 15.63 -7.58
N GLY A 103 -16.61 16.01 -8.37
CA GLY A 103 -16.87 17.41 -8.78
C GLY A 103 -17.29 18.31 -7.62
N ALA A 104 -17.76 17.77 -6.51
CA ALA A 104 -18.10 18.52 -5.29
C ALA A 104 -16.91 18.72 -4.32
N GLY A 105 -15.70 18.38 -4.73
CA GLY A 105 -14.48 18.52 -3.92
C GLY A 105 -14.01 17.24 -3.21
N GLY A 106 -14.70 16.13 -3.40
CA GLY A 106 -14.33 14.85 -2.82
C GLY A 106 -14.55 14.75 -1.31
N ILE A 107 -13.73 13.96 -0.63
CA ILE A 107 -13.78 13.79 0.82
C ILE A 107 -13.03 14.93 1.53
N ASP A 108 -13.71 15.57 2.45
CA ASP A 108 -13.17 16.62 3.30
C ASP A 108 -13.61 16.47 4.78
N ALA A 109 -13.19 17.39 5.64
CA ALA A 109 -13.53 17.35 7.07
C ALA A 109 -15.03 17.55 7.37
N SER A 110 -15.81 18.04 6.42
CA SER A 110 -17.26 18.27 6.63
C SER A 110 -18.09 17.02 6.32
N ASN A 111 -17.63 16.16 5.44
CA ASN A 111 -18.38 15.01 4.93
C ASN A 111 -17.82 13.64 5.33
N ILE A 112 -16.54 13.54 5.69
CA ILE A 112 -15.83 12.27 5.95
C ILE A 112 -16.58 11.35 6.91
N ILE A 113 -17.20 11.88 7.97
CA ILE A 113 -17.93 11.10 8.97
C ILE A 113 -19.16 10.45 8.33
N ALA A 114 -19.90 11.21 7.51
CA ALA A 114 -21.07 10.70 6.81
C ALA A 114 -20.69 9.65 5.76
N GLU A 115 -19.58 9.86 5.06
CA GLU A 115 -19.08 8.92 4.04
C GLU A 115 -18.54 7.62 4.68
N LEU A 116 -17.86 7.71 5.83
CA LEU A 116 -17.49 6.53 6.61
C LEU A 116 -18.72 5.77 7.12
N GLY A 117 -19.78 6.49 7.54
CA GLY A 117 -21.05 5.88 7.93
C GLY A 117 -21.66 5.03 6.81
N LYS A 118 -21.64 5.51 5.55
CA LYS A 118 -22.11 4.72 4.40
C LYS A 118 -21.31 3.42 4.21
N VAL A 119 -19.98 3.48 4.42
CA VAL A 119 -19.14 2.29 4.35
C VAL A 119 -19.49 1.29 5.43
N VAL A 120 -19.68 1.75 6.67
CA VAL A 120 -20.07 0.90 7.80
C VAL A 120 -21.44 0.28 7.60
N ASP A 121 -22.40 1.06 7.13
CA ASP A 121 -23.77 0.59 6.82
C ASP A 121 -23.78 -0.50 5.73
N ALA A 122 -22.79 -0.48 4.83
CA ALA A 122 -22.66 -1.46 3.76
C ALA A 122 -21.97 -2.76 4.20
N ILE A 123 -21.34 -2.78 5.38
CA ILE A 123 -20.63 -3.98 5.88
C ILE A 123 -21.65 -5.08 6.19
N PRO A 124 -21.46 -6.30 5.65
CA PRO A 124 -22.36 -7.41 5.93
C PRO A 124 -22.42 -7.77 7.41
N ALA A 125 -23.62 -8.07 7.88
CA ALA A 125 -23.84 -8.46 9.28
C ALA A 125 -23.06 -9.72 9.70
N THR A 126 -22.63 -10.54 8.74
CA THR A 126 -21.85 -11.76 8.96
C THR A 126 -20.45 -11.48 9.50
N ILE A 127 -19.85 -10.36 9.10
CA ILE A 127 -18.49 -9.96 9.48
C ILE A 127 -18.48 -8.78 10.46
N TYR A 128 -19.64 -8.14 10.64
CA TYR A 128 -19.75 -7.00 11.56
C TYR A 128 -19.49 -7.45 13.01
N GLY A 129 -18.52 -6.80 13.64
CA GLY A 129 -18.10 -7.14 15.01
C GLY A 129 -16.99 -8.18 15.10
N ASN A 130 -16.49 -8.71 14.00
CA ASN A 130 -15.29 -9.56 14.00
C ASN A 130 -14.03 -8.74 14.33
N GLU A 131 -13.11 -9.30 15.11
CA GLU A 131 -11.87 -8.61 15.52
C GLU A 131 -10.94 -8.27 14.33
N GLY A 132 -11.04 -9.02 13.24
CA GLY A 132 -10.26 -8.83 12.01
C GLY A 132 -10.78 -7.73 11.09
N LEU A 133 -12.01 -7.24 11.34
CA LEU A 133 -12.62 -6.21 10.51
C LEU A 133 -11.87 -4.89 10.62
N SER A 134 -11.58 -4.29 9.48
CA SER A 134 -10.78 -3.07 9.40
C SER A 134 -11.21 -2.22 8.21
N ILE A 135 -11.07 -0.91 8.37
CA ILE A 135 -11.32 0.06 7.30
C ILE A 135 -9.97 0.67 6.90
N TYR A 136 -9.65 0.62 5.62
CA TYR A 136 -8.45 1.17 5.03
C TYR A 136 -8.79 2.48 4.32
N ILE A 137 -8.09 3.54 4.68
CA ILE A 137 -8.31 4.89 4.16
C ILE A 137 -7.00 5.52 3.69
N SER A 138 -7.09 6.51 2.81
CA SER A 138 -5.92 7.27 2.39
C SER A 138 -5.38 8.18 3.52
N GLN A 139 -4.12 8.59 3.41
CA GLN A 139 -3.54 9.54 4.36
C GLN A 139 -4.26 10.90 4.36
N ALA A 140 -4.78 11.35 3.20
CA ALA A 140 -5.51 12.60 3.08
C ALA A 140 -6.87 12.52 3.81
N ASP A 141 -7.59 11.42 3.63
CA ASP A 141 -8.88 11.19 4.25
C ASP A 141 -8.74 11.00 5.77
N ALA A 142 -7.66 10.33 6.22
CA ALA A 142 -7.33 10.23 7.64
C ALA A 142 -7.13 11.60 8.30
N ARG A 143 -6.44 12.52 7.62
CA ARG A 143 -6.29 13.89 8.12
C ARG A 143 -7.63 14.64 8.17
N SER A 144 -8.48 14.43 7.17
CA SER A 144 -9.83 15.00 7.14
C SER A 144 -10.67 14.47 8.30
N TYR A 145 -10.57 13.18 8.61
CA TYR A 145 -11.24 12.56 9.75
C TYR A 145 -10.80 13.15 11.09
N VAL A 146 -9.48 13.29 11.32
CA VAL A 146 -8.96 13.92 12.55
C VAL A 146 -9.47 15.35 12.70
N ARG A 147 -9.50 16.14 11.61
CA ARG A 147 -10.02 17.50 11.62
C ARG A 147 -11.52 17.55 11.90
N ALA A 148 -12.29 16.61 11.33
CA ALA A 148 -13.72 16.49 11.61
C ALA A 148 -13.98 16.21 13.09
N GLN A 149 -13.26 15.28 13.70
CA GLN A 149 -13.35 14.97 15.13
C GLN A 149 -13.00 16.18 16.01
N ALA A 150 -11.99 16.94 15.64
CA ALA A 150 -11.60 18.14 16.38
C ALA A 150 -12.66 19.24 16.29
N THR A 151 -13.29 19.43 15.13
CA THR A 151 -14.39 20.38 14.93
C THR A 151 -15.60 20.02 15.80
N LEU A 152 -15.85 18.74 16.00
CA LEU A 152 -16.92 18.24 16.88
C LEU A 152 -16.56 18.25 18.38
N GLY A 153 -15.32 18.63 18.73
CA GLY A 153 -14.85 18.69 20.10
C GLY A 153 -14.45 17.35 20.73
N TYR A 154 -14.43 16.28 19.94
CA TYR A 154 -14.04 14.93 20.43
C TYR A 154 -12.54 14.72 20.51
N LYS A 155 -11.74 15.51 19.81
CA LYS A 155 -10.29 15.34 19.75
C LYS A 155 -9.56 16.66 19.80
N ASP A 156 -8.50 16.72 20.60
CA ASP A 156 -7.58 17.85 20.61
C ASP A 156 -6.56 17.70 19.47
N LEU A 157 -6.53 18.65 18.55
CA LEU A 157 -5.56 18.68 17.44
C LEU A 157 -4.11 18.81 17.90
N TYR A 158 -3.89 19.32 19.09
CA TYR A 158 -2.56 19.55 19.66
C TYR A 158 -2.05 18.36 20.49
N HIS A 159 -2.87 17.34 20.68
CA HIS A 159 -2.49 16.17 21.45
C HIS A 159 -1.55 15.29 20.60
N VAL A 160 -0.30 15.26 21.01
CA VAL A 160 0.74 14.45 20.38
C VAL A 160 0.69 13.04 20.97
N GLY A 161 0.50 12.03 20.16
CA GLY A 161 0.71 10.65 20.59
C GLY A 161 -0.42 9.66 20.36
N GLN A 162 -1.50 10.02 19.69
CA GLN A 162 -2.50 9.04 19.34
C GLN A 162 -2.30 8.48 17.93
N THR A 163 -2.02 7.20 17.88
CA THR A 163 -1.72 6.45 16.66
C THR A 163 -2.89 5.59 16.19
N GLU A 164 -3.80 5.25 17.09
CA GLU A 164 -4.95 4.41 16.77
C GLU A 164 -6.17 5.27 16.44
N MET A 165 -6.77 5.01 15.29
CA MET A 165 -8.02 5.62 14.86
C MET A 165 -9.07 4.53 14.77
N ASP A 166 -10.25 4.82 15.24
CA ASP A 166 -11.41 3.95 15.16
C ASP A 166 -12.65 4.75 14.72
N PHE A 167 -13.56 4.07 14.07
CA PHE A 167 -14.87 4.60 13.71
C PHE A 167 -15.92 3.53 14.01
N GLU A 168 -16.88 3.86 14.86
CA GLU A 168 -17.95 2.95 15.33
C GLU A 168 -17.42 1.59 15.84
N GLY A 169 -16.25 1.59 16.49
CA GLY A 169 -15.61 0.40 17.03
C GLY A 169 -14.80 -0.41 16.03
N ILE A 170 -14.73 0.01 14.76
CA ILE A 170 -13.92 -0.62 13.72
C ILE A 170 -12.61 0.16 13.57
N LYS A 171 -11.49 -0.55 13.51
CA LYS A 171 -10.17 0.08 13.36
C LYS A 171 -10.00 0.71 11.97
N LEU A 172 -9.49 1.94 11.96
CA LEU A 172 -9.09 2.65 10.75
C LEU A 172 -7.59 2.52 10.54
N PHE A 173 -7.20 2.00 9.39
CA PHE A 173 -5.80 1.91 8.97
C PHE A 173 -5.51 2.86 7.82
N VAL A 174 -4.40 3.59 7.95
CA VAL A 174 -3.93 4.47 6.87
C VAL A 174 -3.11 3.64 5.88
N ALA A 175 -3.61 3.50 4.68
CA ALA A 175 -2.94 2.85 3.56
C ALA A 175 -2.36 3.92 2.62
N ASN A 176 -1.04 4.03 2.59
CA ASN A 176 -0.36 5.07 1.81
C ASN A 176 -0.50 4.87 0.28
N GLY A 177 -0.84 3.67 -0.14
CA GLY A 177 -1.09 3.35 -1.55
C GLY A 177 -2.51 3.68 -2.03
N LEU A 178 -3.44 4.00 -1.13
CA LEU A 178 -4.80 4.41 -1.51
C LEU A 178 -4.85 5.87 -1.95
N VAL A 179 -5.63 6.11 -2.99
CA VAL A 179 -5.94 7.46 -3.46
C VAL A 179 -7.05 8.05 -2.59
N SER A 180 -6.99 9.36 -2.33
CA SER A 180 -8.06 10.06 -1.59
C SER A 180 -9.40 9.85 -2.26
N GLY A 181 -10.43 9.57 -1.46
CA GLY A 181 -11.75 9.25 -1.93
C GLY A 181 -11.98 7.78 -2.26
N THR A 182 -11.02 6.91 -1.98
CA THR A 182 -11.18 5.46 -2.04
C THR A 182 -11.03 4.87 -0.64
N ILE A 183 -12.04 4.13 -0.19
CA ILE A 183 -12.03 3.46 1.12
C ILE A 183 -12.33 1.98 0.88
N VAL A 184 -11.58 1.12 1.54
CA VAL A 184 -11.77 -0.33 1.48
C VAL A 184 -12.08 -0.82 2.89
N ALA A 185 -13.17 -1.59 3.05
CA ALA A 185 -13.48 -2.22 4.33
C ALA A 185 -13.64 -3.73 4.14
N GLY A 186 -13.09 -4.49 5.08
CA GLY A 186 -13.16 -5.94 5.06
C GLY A 186 -12.31 -6.58 6.16
N GLU A 187 -12.40 -7.88 6.28
CA GLU A 187 -11.55 -8.62 7.20
C GLU A 187 -10.11 -8.68 6.70
N LYS A 188 -9.17 -8.48 7.62
CA LYS A 188 -7.73 -8.56 7.32
C LYS A 188 -7.35 -9.91 6.71
N ASP A 189 -7.92 -11.00 7.20
CA ASP A 189 -7.60 -12.35 6.77
C ASP A 189 -8.18 -12.67 5.39
N ASN A 190 -9.14 -11.87 4.92
CA ASN A 190 -9.68 -11.94 3.57
C ASN A 190 -8.72 -11.36 2.52
N LEU A 191 -7.82 -10.46 2.93
CA LEU A 191 -6.84 -9.84 2.03
C LEU A 191 -5.56 -10.66 2.00
N MET A 192 -5.17 -11.13 0.83
CA MET A 192 -4.03 -12.02 0.64
C MET A 192 -2.94 -11.36 -0.19
N PHE A 193 -1.71 -11.49 0.29
CA PHE A 193 -0.51 -11.16 -0.46
C PHE A 193 0.24 -12.44 -0.82
N GLY A 194 0.55 -12.62 -2.09
CA GLY A 194 1.25 -13.79 -2.61
C GLY A 194 2.64 -13.45 -3.12
N THR A 195 3.61 -14.31 -2.79
CA THR A 195 4.97 -14.28 -3.33
C THR A 195 5.44 -15.71 -3.65
N SER A 196 6.39 -15.88 -4.56
CA SER A 196 6.87 -17.23 -4.91
C SER A 196 7.83 -17.78 -3.86
N LEU A 197 8.96 -17.12 -3.61
CA LEU A 197 9.98 -17.53 -2.65
C LEU A 197 10.35 -16.37 -1.74
N GLN A 198 10.21 -16.56 -0.44
CA GLN A 198 10.59 -15.54 0.54
C GLN A 198 12.08 -15.22 0.52
N SER A 199 12.93 -16.19 0.17
CA SER A 199 14.38 -15.99 0.03
C SER A 199 14.73 -14.96 -1.04
N ASP A 200 14.00 -14.95 -2.15
CA ASP A 200 14.29 -14.09 -3.29
C ASP A 200 13.92 -12.63 -3.03
N MET A 201 12.92 -12.39 -2.18
CA MET A 201 12.53 -11.03 -1.78
C MET A 201 13.60 -10.28 -0.99
N ASN A 202 14.53 -11.02 -0.36
CA ASN A 202 15.58 -10.44 0.47
C ASN A 202 16.93 -10.36 -0.26
N GLU A 203 17.03 -10.84 -1.52
CA GLU A 203 18.27 -10.83 -2.25
C GLU A 203 18.44 -9.51 -3.02
N VAL A 204 19.35 -8.68 -2.52
CA VAL A 204 19.77 -7.45 -3.19
C VAL A 204 21.23 -7.61 -3.58
N ARG A 205 21.54 -7.41 -4.87
CA ARG A 205 22.91 -7.45 -5.39
C ARG A 205 23.34 -6.06 -5.81
N ILE A 206 24.51 -5.67 -5.35
CA ILE A 206 25.19 -4.45 -5.80
C ILE A 206 26.38 -4.87 -6.67
N LEU A 207 26.43 -4.32 -7.87
CA LEU A 207 27.54 -4.48 -8.79
C LEU A 207 28.24 -3.14 -8.96
N ASP A 208 29.51 -3.08 -8.61
CA ASP A 208 30.37 -1.93 -8.93
C ASP A 208 30.84 -2.06 -10.36
N LEU A 209 30.47 -1.11 -11.22
CA LEU A 209 30.83 -1.12 -12.63
C LEU A 209 32.24 -0.58 -12.89
N ALA A 210 32.89 0.00 -11.89
CA ALA A 210 34.27 0.50 -12.04
C ALA A 210 35.26 -0.59 -12.54
N ASN A 211 35.07 -1.85 -12.10
CA ASN A 211 35.87 -2.97 -12.48
C ASN A 211 35.46 -3.60 -13.82
N VAL A 212 34.33 -3.20 -14.41
CA VAL A 212 33.77 -3.77 -15.64
C VAL A 212 34.00 -2.84 -16.84
N ASP A 213 33.61 -1.56 -16.68
CA ASP A 213 33.67 -0.57 -17.75
C ASP A 213 34.42 0.71 -17.36
N GLY A 214 34.97 0.79 -16.14
CA GLY A 214 35.70 1.95 -15.64
C GLY A 214 34.80 3.13 -15.26
N SER A 215 33.48 2.96 -15.26
CA SER A 215 32.54 3.99 -14.87
C SER A 215 32.46 4.13 -13.34
N GLN A 216 32.02 5.30 -12.86
CA GLN A 216 31.74 5.53 -11.45
C GLN A 216 30.30 5.12 -11.08
N ASN A 217 29.74 4.15 -11.81
CA ASN A 217 28.37 3.72 -11.63
C ASN A 217 28.30 2.44 -10.78
N VAL A 218 27.22 2.37 -9.99
CA VAL A 218 26.84 1.19 -9.20
C VAL A 218 25.49 0.71 -9.69
N ARG A 219 25.37 -0.60 -9.93
CA ARG A 219 24.10 -1.21 -10.34
C ARG A 219 23.50 -2.00 -9.19
N VAL A 220 22.27 -1.62 -8.81
CA VAL A 220 21.47 -2.33 -7.81
C VAL A 220 20.48 -3.23 -8.52
N ILE A 221 20.51 -4.52 -8.20
CA ILE A 221 19.63 -5.54 -8.79
C ILE A 221 18.83 -6.18 -7.67
N MET A 222 17.49 -6.15 -7.78
CA MET A 222 16.56 -6.89 -6.96
C MET A 222 15.63 -7.69 -7.85
N ARG A 223 15.28 -8.90 -7.44
CA ARG A 223 14.30 -9.74 -8.11
C ARG A 223 13.34 -10.29 -7.07
N PHE A 224 12.06 -10.17 -7.33
CA PHE A 224 11.01 -10.70 -6.46
C PHE A 224 9.76 -10.94 -7.28
N SER A 225 8.84 -11.72 -6.75
CA SER A 225 7.52 -11.87 -7.34
C SER A 225 6.47 -11.49 -6.32
N ALA A 226 5.41 -10.87 -6.78
CA ALA A 226 4.32 -10.41 -5.92
C ALA A 226 2.98 -10.42 -6.66
N THR A 227 1.92 -10.58 -5.88
CA THR A 227 0.53 -10.42 -6.30
C THR A 227 -0.34 -10.19 -5.09
N VAL A 228 -1.54 -9.67 -5.30
CA VAL A 228 -2.57 -9.57 -4.27
C VAL A 228 -3.86 -10.20 -4.77
N ASN A 229 -4.69 -10.64 -3.84
CA ASN A 229 -6.06 -11.05 -4.10
C ASN A 229 -6.83 -11.01 -2.78
N TYR A 230 -8.13 -11.22 -2.84
CA TYR A 230 -9.00 -11.46 -1.69
C TYR A 230 -9.76 -12.77 -1.89
N ALA A 231 -10.17 -13.40 -0.79
CA ALA A 231 -10.83 -14.70 -0.85
C ALA A 231 -12.33 -14.56 -1.19
N ILE A 232 -13.05 -13.72 -0.47
CA ILE A 232 -14.50 -13.60 -0.53
C ILE A 232 -14.86 -12.15 -0.91
N GLY A 233 -15.39 -11.95 -2.13
CA GLY A 233 -15.81 -10.63 -2.62
C GLY A 233 -17.00 -10.07 -1.84
N ALA A 234 -17.96 -10.90 -1.47
CA ALA A 234 -19.16 -10.50 -0.73
C ALA A 234 -18.88 -9.96 0.71
N GLU A 235 -17.66 -10.12 1.21
CA GLU A 235 -17.20 -9.60 2.51
C GLU A 235 -16.27 -8.40 2.37
N LEU A 236 -16.13 -7.88 1.14
CA LEU A 236 -15.33 -6.70 0.84
C LEU A 236 -16.23 -5.56 0.42
N VAL A 237 -16.04 -4.40 1.06
CA VAL A 237 -16.74 -3.17 0.70
C VAL A 237 -15.74 -2.21 0.06
N LEU A 238 -16.06 -1.74 -1.12
CA LEU A 238 -15.30 -0.73 -1.83
C LEU A 238 -16.12 0.54 -1.94
N TYR A 239 -15.60 1.63 -1.42
CA TYR A 239 -16.16 2.96 -1.58
C TYR A 239 -15.31 3.76 -2.56
N GLN A 240 -15.96 4.41 -3.51
CA GLN A 240 -15.32 5.32 -4.45
C GLN A 240 -16.13 6.60 -4.63
N LEU A 241 -15.41 7.69 -4.96
CA LEU A 241 -16.07 8.93 -5.36
C LEU A 241 -16.93 8.66 -6.60
N SER A 242 -18.16 9.20 -6.60
CA SER A 242 -18.99 9.18 -7.80
C SER A 242 -18.46 10.19 -8.84
N ALA A 243 -18.64 9.87 -10.12
CA ALA A 243 -18.24 10.72 -11.22
C ALA A 243 -19.01 12.05 -11.26
#